data_fc1dda2ceb49a9ae943beac9c77b7bf8
#
_entry.id   fc1dda2ceb49a9ae943beac9c77b7bf8
#
_cell.length_a   1.000
_cell.length_b   1.000
_cell.length_c   1.000
_cell.angle_alpha   90.00
_cell.angle_beta   90.00
_cell.angle_gamma   90.00
#
_symmetry.space_group_name_H-M   'P 1'
#
loop_
_entity.id
_entity.type
_entity.pdbx_description
1 polymer ?
#
loop_
_entity_poly.entity_id
_entity_poly.type
_entity_poly.pdbx_seq_one_letter_code
_entity_poly.pdbx_strand_id
1 'polypeptide(L)'
;VKGSLAFFGVILALFALIAAGGALFSVTQTEQALVLRFGEPVAGRGLITEPGLHFKIPFIENVIFLDNRILDVESPNLEVLASDNQRLEVDSFIRYRIVDPLRFYQSVGGIAGANNQLASVLNSAVRRVLSEANQQQIVRDERAGLMVKIRQQANLEARKFGVDVVDARIRRVDLPQQISEKVYGRMQTERAREAAEYRAQGAEQAQKITAKADRDVIVLKAEAQRRADQLKGEGDAERNRIFAEAFGRDPDFFAFYRSMQAYETAFKAGDTRFLVGPRSDFFRYFGTPSAGRAAEDQTPQKK
;
A
#
# COMPACT_ATOMS: atom_id res chain seq x y z
N VAL A 1 28.85 -92.35 17.18
CA VAL A 1 28.41 -91.97 15.82
C VAL A 1 26.94 -91.42 15.82
N LYS A 2 26.00 -91.97 16.65
CA LYS A 2 24.58 -91.51 16.67
C LYS A 2 24.40 -90.15 17.31
N GLY A 3 25.24 -89.70 18.25
CA GLY A 3 25.16 -88.38 18.86
C GLY A 3 25.63 -87.22 17.96
N SER A 4 26.64 -87.47 17.10
CA SER A 4 27.11 -86.48 16.16
C SER A 4 26.14 -86.18 14.99
N LEU A 5 25.41 -87.25 14.56
CA LEU A 5 24.36 -87.09 13.54
C LEU A 5 23.15 -86.31 14.09
N ALA A 6 22.74 -86.55 15.32
CA ALA A 6 21.66 -85.76 15.95
C ALA A 6 22.04 -84.30 16.17
N PHE A 7 23.28 -84.03 16.59
CA PHE A 7 23.79 -82.69 16.76
C PHE A 7 23.87 -81.91 15.38
N PHE A 8 24.32 -82.58 14.32
CA PHE A 8 24.35 -81.99 12.98
C PHE A 8 22.93 -81.73 12.43
N GLY A 9 21.99 -82.68 12.75
CA GLY A 9 20.58 -82.47 12.40
C GLY A 9 19.93 -81.23 13.08
N VAL A 10 20.25 -81.00 14.36
CA VAL A 10 19.75 -79.84 15.10
C VAL A 10 20.34 -78.53 14.52
N ILE A 11 21.64 -78.50 14.18
CA ILE A 11 22.25 -77.38 13.55
C ILE A 11 21.61 -77.10 12.18
N LEU A 12 21.39 -78.10 11.37
CA LEU A 12 20.77 -77.95 10.03
C LEU A 12 19.31 -77.48 10.18
N ALA A 13 18.56 -77.99 11.16
CA ALA A 13 17.19 -77.55 11.43
C ALA A 13 17.15 -76.09 11.92
N LEU A 14 18.10 -75.69 12.77
CA LEU A 14 18.22 -74.28 13.23
C LEU A 14 18.59 -73.36 12.07
N PHE A 15 19.51 -73.75 11.20
CA PHE A 15 19.89 -73.01 10.00
C PHE A 15 18.71 -72.86 9.01
N ALA A 16 17.95 -73.96 8.81
CA ALA A 16 16.76 -73.96 7.96
C ALA A 16 15.67 -73.06 8.55
N LEU A 17 15.52 -72.95 9.85
CA LEU A 17 14.55 -72.08 10.52
C LEU A 17 14.94 -70.64 10.44
N ILE A 18 16.24 -70.30 10.58
CA ILE A 18 16.77 -68.94 10.38
C ILE A 18 16.65 -68.53 8.89
N ALA A 19 16.94 -69.45 8.00
CA ALA A 19 16.82 -69.19 6.57
C ALA A 19 15.33 -68.98 6.17
N ALA A 20 14.40 -69.78 6.74
CA ALA A 20 12.97 -69.60 6.47
C ALA A 20 12.44 -68.27 7.01
N GLY A 21 12.89 -67.83 8.19
CA GLY A 21 12.52 -66.53 8.76
C GLY A 21 13.06 -65.34 7.94
N GLY A 22 14.25 -65.49 7.35
CA GLY A 22 14.86 -64.44 6.46
C GLY A 22 14.36 -64.48 5.02
N ALA A 23 13.57 -65.48 4.63
CA ALA A 23 13.08 -65.63 3.26
C ALA A 23 11.81 -64.81 2.95
N LEU A 24 11.08 -64.42 3.98
CA LEU A 24 9.81 -63.71 3.83
C LEU A 24 10.02 -62.20 4.09
N PHE A 25 9.43 -61.34 3.27
CA PHE A 25 9.34 -59.90 3.50
C PHE A 25 7.98 -59.37 3.08
N SER A 26 7.54 -58.28 3.70
CA SER A 26 6.25 -57.65 3.43
C SER A 26 6.48 -56.32 2.73
N VAL A 27 5.74 -56.09 1.65
CA VAL A 27 5.69 -54.77 0.94
C VAL A 27 4.40 -54.06 1.35
N THR A 28 4.52 -52.84 1.84
CA THR A 28 3.37 -52.01 2.18
C THR A 28 2.85 -51.28 0.98
N GLN A 29 1.63 -50.72 1.03
CA GLN A 29 1.04 -49.94 -0.07
C GLN A 29 1.81 -48.65 -0.36
N THR A 30 2.58 -48.17 0.60
CA THR A 30 3.36 -46.92 0.49
C THR A 30 4.76 -47.15 -0.05
N GLU A 31 5.17 -48.40 -0.21
CA GLU A 31 6.52 -48.80 -0.60
C GLU A 31 6.50 -49.68 -1.83
N GLN A 32 7.60 -49.70 -2.53
CA GLN A 32 7.90 -50.64 -3.59
C GLN A 32 9.25 -51.29 -3.29
N ALA A 33 9.38 -52.56 -3.60
CA ALA A 33 10.58 -53.32 -3.28
C ALA A 33 11.39 -53.65 -4.51
N LEU A 34 12.67 -53.33 -4.47
CA LEU A 34 13.63 -53.73 -5.51
C LEU A 34 14.47 -54.89 -4.99
N VAL A 35 14.31 -56.06 -5.61
CA VAL A 35 15.03 -57.28 -5.25
C VAL A 35 16.29 -57.39 -6.10
N LEU A 36 17.45 -57.33 -5.44
CA LEU A 36 18.75 -57.43 -6.07
C LEU A 36 19.45 -58.73 -5.68
N ARG A 37 20.10 -59.39 -6.64
CA ARG A 37 20.98 -60.52 -6.45
C ARG A 37 22.42 -60.08 -6.76
N PHE A 38 23.28 -60.07 -5.74
CA PHE A 38 24.67 -59.55 -5.85
C PHE A 38 24.77 -58.15 -6.48
N GLY A 39 23.76 -57.30 -6.26
CA GLY A 39 23.72 -55.93 -6.78
C GLY A 39 23.00 -55.77 -8.12
N GLU A 40 22.61 -56.85 -8.80
CA GLU A 40 21.87 -56.81 -10.05
C GLU A 40 20.36 -57.13 -9.81
N PRO A 41 19.43 -56.48 -10.54
CA PRO A 41 18.01 -56.79 -10.44
C PRO A 41 17.72 -58.22 -10.92
N VAL A 42 16.89 -58.95 -10.14
CA VAL A 42 16.52 -60.30 -10.50
C VAL A 42 15.61 -60.32 -11.71
N ALA A 43 15.99 -61.02 -12.77
CA ALA A 43 15.20 -61.11 -13.99
C ALA A 43 13.76 -61.60 -13.71
N GLY A 44 12.76 -60.88 -14.18
CA GLY A 44 11.34 -61.16 -14.05
C GLY A 44 10.72 -60.88 -12.71
N ARG A 45 11.50 -60.55 -11.65
CA ARG A 45 11.03 -60.35 -10.27
C ARG A 45 11.77 -59.23 -9.54
N GLY A 46 12.55 -58.44 -10.28
CA GLY A 46 13.39 -57.40 -9.67
C GLY A 46 12.62 -56.25 -9.06
N LEU A 47 11.43 -55.91 -9.58
CA LEU A 47 10.58 -54.86 -9.04
C LEU A 47 9.25 -55.45 -8.59
N ILE A 48 8.91 -55.22 -7.31
CA ILE A 48 7.67 -55.64 -6.68
C ILE A 48 6.92 -54.39 -6.22
N THR A 49 5.79 -54.10 -6.88
CA THR A 49 4.90 -52.98 -6.57
C THR A 49 3.62 -53.39 -5.88
N GLU A 50 3.31 -54.71 -5.92
CA GLU A 50 2.11 -55.24 -5.29
C GLU A 50 2.31 -55.37 -3.77
N PRO A 51 1.42 -54.82 -2.92
CA PRO A 51 1.50 -54.97 -1.50
C PRO A 51 1.16 -56.41 -1.10
N GLY A 52 1.89 -56.90 -0.13
CA GLY A 52 1.68 -58.27 0.39
C GLY A 52 2.96 -58.93 0.86
N LEU A 53 2.84 -60.24 1.10
CA LEU A 53 3.95 -61.06 1.54
C LEU A 53 4.66 -61.66 0.32
N HIS A 54 5.96 -61.42 0.25
CA HIS A 54 6.81 -61.87 -0.85
C HIS A 54 7.97 -62.73 -0.32
N PHE A 55 8.56 -63.50 -1.24
CA PHE A 55 9.65 -64.40 -0.94
C PHE A 55 10.96 -63.91 -1.56
N LYS A 56 12.05 -63.96 -0.78
CA LYS A 56 13.43 -63.75 -1.28
C LYS A 56 14.34 -64.91 -0.88
N ILE A 57 15.39 -65.15 -1.63
CA ILE A 57 16.41 -66.11 -1.28
C ILE A 57 17.33 -65.46 -0.23
N PRO A 58 17.29 -65.95 1.03
CA PRO A 58 18.11 -65.39 2.11
C PRO A 58 19.59 -65.54 1.76
N PHE A 59 20.39 -64.60 2.23
CA PHE A 59 21.85 -64.44 2.00
C PHE A 59 22.29 -64.14 0.55
N ILE A 60 21.48 -64.40 -0.46
CA ILE A 60 21.81 -64.14 -1.87
C ILE A 60 21.09 -62.93 -2.40
N GLU A 61 19.82 -62.76 -2.02
CA GLU A 61 18.99 -61.65 -2.49
C GLU A 61 18.86 -60.57 -1.36
N ASN A 62 19.07 -59.33 -1.77
CA ASN A 62 18.86 -58.16 -0.93
C ASN A 62 17.63 -57.40 -1.45
N VAL A 63 16.82 -56.90 -0.53
CA VAL A 63 15.61 -56.14 -0.87
C VAL A 63 15.79 -54.71 -0.40
N ILE A 64 15.60 -53.75 -1.33
CA ILE A 64 15.65 -52.33 -1.07
C ILE A 64 14.24 -51.80 -1.16
N PHE A 65 13.76 -51.18 -0.08
CA PHE A 65 12.46 -50.55 -0.05
C PHE A 65 12.60 -49.10 -0.49
N LEU A 66 11.77 -48.68 -1.44
CA LEU A 66 11.69 -47.32 -1.99
C LEU A 66 10.27 -46.83 -1.79
N ASP A 67 10.14 -45.56 -1.37
CA ASP A 67 8.85 -44.91 -1.14
C ASP A 67 8.13 -44.68 -2.48
N ASN A 68 6.86 -45.10 -2.57
CA ASN A 68 6.00 -44.89 -3.74
C ASN A 68 5.11 -43.65 -3.62
N ARG A 69 5.20 -42.93 -2.51
CA ARG A 69 4.48 -41.68 -2.29
C ARG A 69 5.15 -40.53 -3.02
N ILE A 70 4.49 -39.38 -3.02
CA ILE A 70 5.09 -38.17 -3.47
C ILE A 70 6.05 -37.64 -2.38
N LEU A 71 7.30 -37.51 -2.74
CA LEU A 71 8.37 -36.99 -1.88
C LEU A 71 8.65 -35.53 -2.27
N ASP A 72 9.22 -34.78 -1.33
CA ASP A 72 9.63 -33.40 -1.57
C ASP A 72 11.13 -33.19 -1.37
N VAL A 73 11.65 -32.22 -2.10
CA VAL A 73 13.02 -31.69 -1.93
C VAL A 73 12.94 -30.19 -1.87
N GLU A 74 13.54 -29.62 -0.86
CA GLU A 74 13.64 -28.18 -0.65
C GLU A 74 15.04 -27.68 -1.04
N SER A 75 15.06 -26.49 -1.62
CA SER A 75 16.30 -25.75 -1.85
C SER A 75 16.12 -24.32 -1.32
N PRO A 76 16.55 -24.07 -0.09
CA PRO A 76 16.51 -22.75 0.52
C PRO A 76 17.66 -21.86 0.03
N ASN A 77 17.44 -20.54 0.11
CA ASN A 77 18.46 -19.51 -0.06
C ASN A 77 19.24 -19.55 -1.40
N LEU A 78 18.55 -19.85 -2.50
CA LEU A 78 19.17 -19.78 -3.80
C LEU A 78 19.26 -18.33 -4.28
N GLU A 79 20.47 -17.79 -4.43
CA GLU A 79 20.66 -16.49 -5.07
C GLU A 79 20.51 -16.60 -6.60
N VAL A 80 19.64 -15.78 -7.16
CA VAL A 80 19.37 -15.68 -8.61
C VAL A 80 19.49 -14.22 -9.02
N LEU A 81 20.06 -13.98 -10.18
CA LEU A 81 20.07 -12.68 -10.84
C LEU A 81 18.94 -12.65 -11.87
N ALA A 82 17.97 -11.76 -11.68
CA ALA A 82 16.87 -11.55 -12.61
C ALA A 82 17.33 -10.75 -13.84
N SER A 83 16.49 -10.68 -14.89
CA SER A 83 16.83 -9.98 -16.13
C SER A 83 17.05 -8.47 -15.97
N ASP A 84 16.50 -7.87 -14.92
CA ASP A 84 16.67 -6.48 -14.52
C ASP A 84 17.90 -6.23 -13.62
N ASN A 85 18.83 -7.19 -13.54
CA ASN A 85 20.02 -7.19 -12.69
C ASN A 85 19.73 -7.11 -11.17
N GLN A 86 18.52 -7.43 -10.75
CA GLN A 86 18.18 -7.53 -9.33
C GLN A 86 18.62 -8.91 -8.79
N ARG A 87 19.33 -8.89 -7.66
CA ARG A 87 19.65 -10.12 -6.92
C ARG A 87 18.47 -10.49 -6.03
N LEU A 88 18.01 -11.72 -6.18
CA LEU A 88 16.89 -12.27 -5.42
C LEU A 88 17.35 -13.51 -4.67
N GLU A 89 16.90 -13.67 -3.43
CA GLU A 89 16.98 -14.92 -2.67
C GLU A 89 15.68 -15.67 -2.85
N VAL A 90 15.78 -16.89 -3.37
CA VAL A 90 14.64 -17.69 -3.74
C VAL A 90 14.65 -18.99 -2.98
N ASP A 91 13.59 -19.24 -2.21
CA ASP A 91 13.30 -20.54 -1.61
C ASP A 91 12.36 -21.31 -2.53
N SER A 92 12.75 -22.49 -2.92
CA SER A 92 11.98 -23.32 -3.83
C SER A 92 11.93 -24.78 -3.37
N PHE A 93 10.90 -25.50 -3.81
CA PHE A 93 10.76 -26.90 -3.57
C PHE A 93 10.17 -27.60 -4.79
N ILE A 94 10.47 -28.89 -4.92
CA ILE A 94 9.82 -29.78 -5.89
C ILE A 94 9.16 -30.94 -5.17
N ARG A 95 8.08 -31.43 -5.75
CA ARG A 95 7.45 -32.70 -5.39
C ARG A 95 7.67 -33.68 -6.52
N TYR A 96 8.20 -34.85 -6.17
CA TYR A 96 8.52 -35.86 -7.14
C TYR A 96 8.01 -37.23 -6.73
N ARG A 97 7.89 -38.13 -7.69
CA ARG A 97 7.57 -39.54 -7.48
C ARG A 97 8.60 -40.40 -8.19
N ILE A 98 8.96 -41.52 -7.56
CA ILE A 98 9.84 -42.51 -8.17
C ILE A 98 9.00 -43.35 -9.15
N VAL A 99 9.29 -43.25 -10.46
CA VAL A 99 8.56 -43.96 -11.51
C VAL A 99 9.34 -45.20 -11.96
N ASP A 100 10.67 -45.08 -12.01
CA ASP A 100 11.57 -46.18 -12.37
C ASP A 100 12.53 -46.44 -11.18
N PRO A 101 12.17 -47.36 -10.26
CA PRO A 101 12.97 -47.66 -9.09
C PRO A 101 14.36 -48.24 -9.41
N LEU A 102 14.50 -48.96 -10.51
CA LEU A 102 15.78 -49.53 -10.93
C LEU A 102 16.74 -48.43 -11.36
N ARG A 103 16.28 -47.56 -12.28
CA ARG A 103 17.08 -46.42 -12.74
C ARG A 103 17.38 -45.48 -11.59
N PHE A 104 16.41 -45.24 -10.69
CA PHE A 104 16.60 -44.43 -9.50
C PHE A 104 17.72 -44.97 -8.61
N TYR A 105 17.68 -46.25 -8.29
CA TYR A 105 18.71 -46.87 -7.47
C TYR A 105 20.11 -46.84 -8.12
N GLN A 106 20.18 -47.12 -9.43
CA GLN A 106 21.44 -47.11 -10.19
C GLN A 106 22.05 -45.73 -10.31
N SER A 107 21.25 -44.68 -10.42
CA SER A 107 21.73 -43.34 -10.68
C SER A 107 22.02 -42.55 -9.42
N VAL A 108 21.21 -42.69 -8.36
CA VAL A 108 21.31 -41.89 -7.14
C VAL A 108 21.53 -42.67 -5.87
N GLY A 109 21.43 -44.00 -5.93
CA GLY A 109 21.74 -44.92 -4.83
C GLY A 109 20.72 -44.94 -3.68
N GLY A 110 19.76 -44.01 -3.64
CA GLY A 110 18.74 -43.91 -2.60
C GLY A 110 18.22 -42.49 -2.42
N ILE A 111 17.30 -42.30 -1.45
CA ILE A 111 16.59 -41.04 -1.21
C ILE A 111 17.57 -39.90 -0.86
N ALA A 112 18.58 -40.16 -0.05
CA ALA A 112 19.55 -39.12 0.34
C ALA A 112 20.37 -38.60 -0.88
N GLY A 113 20.82 -39.51 -1.75
CA GLY A 113 21.50 -39.15 -2.99
C GLY A 113 20.57 -38.40 -3.96
N ALA A 114 19.33 -38.85 -4.05
CA ALA A 114 18.30 -38.20 -4.86
C ALA A 114 18.03 -36.77 -4.41
N ASN A 115 17.91 -36.53 -3.10
CA ASN A 115 17.67 -35.17 -2.58
C ASN A 115 18.77 -34.21 -2.99
N ASN A 116 20.04 -34.60 -2.90
CA ASN A 116 21.17 -33.76 -3.31
C ASN A 116 21.16 -33.47 -4.82
N GLN A 117 20.92 -34.51 -5.61
CA GLN A 117 20.92 -34.39 -7.08
C GLN A 117 19.72 -33.59 -7.59
N LEU A 118 18.52 -33.85 -7.03
CA LEU A 118 17.31 -33.13 -7.40
C LEU A 118 17.32 -31.67 -6.92
N ALA A 119 17.94 -31.37 -5.78
CA ALA A 119 18.18 -30.00 -5.35
C ALA A 119 19.06 -29.25 -6.37
N SER A 120 20.11 -29.89 -6.86
CA SER A 120 20.97 -29.32 -7.92
C SER A 120 20.20 -29.09 -9.24
N VAL A 121 19.35 -30.05 -9.64
CA VAL A 121 18.48 -29.92 -10.83
C VAL A 121 17.48 -28.78 -10.64
N LEU A 122 16.84 -28.70 -9.46
CA LEU A 122 15.92 -27.62 -9.13
C LEU A 122 16.61 -26.25 -9.21
N ASN A 123 17.77 -26.11 -8.58
CA ASN A 123 18.55 -24.87 -8.59
C ASN A 123 18.91 -24.43 -10.00
N SER A 124 19.31 -25.36 -10.84
CA SER A 124 19.65 -25.08 -12.23
C SER A 124 18.41 -24.65 -13.05
N ALA A 125 17.28 -25.31 -12.85
CA ALA A 125 16.02 -24.98 -13.50
C ALA A 125 15.48 -23.60 -13.05
N VAL A 126 15.49 -23.35 -11.74
CA VAL A 126 15.06 -22.06 -11.15
C VAL A 126 15.95 -20.93 -11.67
N ARG A 127 17.28 -21.09 -11.62
CA ARG A 127 18.22 -20.08 -12.10
C ARG A 127 18.02 -19.78 -13.58
N ARG A 128 17.84 -20.79 -14.42
CA ARG A 128 17.63 -20.61 -15.86
C ARG A 128 16.33 -19.85 -16.14
N VAL A 129 15.23 -20.27 -15.55
CA VAL A 129 13.92 -19.68 -15.82
C VAL A 129 13.79 -18.26 -15.25
N LEU A 130 14.33 -18.02 -14.04
CA LEU A 130 14.20 -16.73 -13.41
C LEU A 130 15.16 -15.68 -13.98
N SER A 131 16.31 -16.08 -14.53
CA SER A 131 17.22 -15.14 -15.19
C SER A 131 16.64 -14.50 -16.46
N GLU A 132 15.60 -15.10 -17.05
CA GLU A 132 14.89 -14.56 -18.21
C GLU A 132 13.74 -13.61 -17.85
N ALA A 133 13.32 -13.59 -16.57
CA ALA A 133 12.20 -12.81 -16.08
C ALA A 133 12.67 -11.63 -15.19
N ASN A 134 11.93 -10.53 -15.19
CA ASN A 134 12.18 -9.42 -14.28
C ASN A 134 11.55 -9.67 -12.90
N GLN A 135 11.97 -8.90 -11.88
CA GLN A 135 11.47 -9.03 -10.52
C GLN A 135 9.94 -8.96 -10.42
N GLN A 136 9.29 -8.07 -11.16
CA GLN A 136 7.85 -7.88 -11.12
C GLN A 136 7.10 -9.11 -11.69
N GLN A 137 7.58 -9.69 -12.76
CA GLN A 137 7.04 -10.95 -13.34
C GLN A 137 7.20 -12.12 -12.37
N ILE A 138 8.34 -12.22 -11.68
CA ILE A 138 8.62 -13.29 -10.72
C ILE A 138 7.70 -13.21 -9.51
N VAL A 139 7.49 -11.99 -8.99
CA VAL A 139 6.74 -11.79 -7.74
C VAL A 139 5.23 -11.79 -7.98
N ARG A 140 4.77 -11.22 -9.08
CA ARG A 140 3.35 -10.89 -9.29
C ARG A 140 2.76 -11.38 -10.61
N ASP A 141 3.27 -10.91 -11.75
CA ASP A 141 2.48 -10.93 -13.00
C ASP A 141 2.43 -12.30 -13.69
N GLU A 142 3.54 -13.05 -13.72
CA GLU A 142 3.66 -14.31 -14.46
C GLU A 142 4.06 -15.50 -13.59
N ARG A 143 3.92 -15.38 -12.28
CA ARG A 143 4.37 -16.40 -11.33
C ARG A 143 3.90 -17.82 -11.69
N ALA A 144 2.64 -17.99 -12.08
CA ALA A 144 2.07 -19.29 -12.43
C ALA A 144 2.74 -19.89 -13.68
N GLY A 145 2.99 -19.08 -14.69
CA GLY A 145 3.66 -19.50 -15.92
C GLY A 145 5.12 -19.91 -15.67
N LEU A 146 5.83 -19.16 -14.82
CA LEU A 146 7.21 -19.47 -14.44
C LEU A 146 7.29 -20.81 -13.66
N MET A 147 6.33 -21.11 -12.77
CA MET A 147 6.28 -22.40 -12.06
C MET A 147 6.13 -23.58 -13.06
N VAL A 148 5.29 -23.44 -14.06
CA VAL A 148 5.13 -24.47 -15.11
C VAL A 148 6.43 -24.67 -15.88
N LYS A 149 7.13 -23.60 -16.27
CA LYS A 149 8.42 -23.67 -16.95
C LYS A 149 9.49 -24.35 -16.08
N ILE A 150 9.58 -23.96 -14.78
CA ILE A 150 10.52 -24.58 -13.82
C ILE A 150 10.23 -26.08 -13.70
N ARG A 151 8.97 -26.47 -13.53
CA ARG A 151 8.57 -27.88 -13.44
C ARG A 151 8.97 -28.65 -14.70
N GLN A 152 8.70 -28.12 -15.89
CA GLN A 152 9.05 -28.74 -17.16
C GLN A 152 10.55 -28.94 -17.31
N GLN A 153 11.32 -27.88 -16.99
CA GLN A 153 12.76 -27.92 -17.07
C GLN A 153 13.39 -28.91 -16.06
N ALA A 154 12.90 -28.87 -14.82
CA ALA A 154 13.34 -29.81 -13.79
C ALA A 154 12.98 -31.25 -14.14
N ASN A 155 11.79 -31.48 -14.71
CA ASN A 155 11.34 -32.82 -15.09
C ASN A 155 12.16 -33.45 -16.21
N LEU A 156 12.61 -32.65 -17.20
CA LEU A 156 13.48 -33.14 -18.28
C LEU A 156 14.79 -33.75 -17.74
N GLU A 157 15.36 -33.11 -16.71
CA GLU A 157 16.60 -33.62 -16.09
C GLU A 157 16.32 -34.75 -15.08
N ALA A 158 15.24 -34.61 -14.28
CA ALA A 158 14.87 -35.58 -13.26
C ALA A 158 14.51 -36.96 -13.82
N ARG A 159 13.96 -37.04 -15.02
CA ARG A 159 13.67 -38.31 -15.70
C ARG A 159 14.91 -39.17 -15.94
N LYS A 160 16.08 -38.57 -16.03
CA LYS A 160 17.34 -39.31 -16.15
C LYS A 160 17.63 -40.16 -14.92
N PHE A 161 17.07 -39.76 -13.77
CA PHE A 161 17.21 -40.42 -12.46
C PHE A 161 16.02 -41.34 -12.13
N GLY A 162 15.11 -41.59 -13.10
CA GLY A 162 13.94 -42.45 -12.87
C GLY A 162 12.83 -41.82 -12.02
N VAL A 163 12.82 -40.50 -11.90
CA VAL A 163 11.79 -39.75 -11.15
C VAL A 163 10.96 -38.84 -12.06
N ASP A 164 9.72 -38.60 -11.68
CA ASP A 164 8.84 -37.65 -12.35
C ASP A 164 8.51 -36.50 -11.38
N VAL A 165 8.72 -35.27 -11.86
CA VAL A 165 8.43 -34.07 -11.08
C VAL A 165 6.96 -33.71 -11.24
N VAL A 166 6.20 -33.95 -10.17
CA VAL A 166 4.75 -33.70 -10.11
C VAL A 166 4.47 -32.20 -10.06
N ASP A 167 5.21 -31.48 -9.20
CA ASP A 167 5.03 -30.04 -8.97
C ASP A 167 6.38 -29.38 -8.65
N ALA A 168 6.52 -28.11 -9.02
CA ALA A 168 7.67 -27.27 -8.67
C ALA A 168 7.17 -25.88 -8.31
N ARG A 169 7.53 -25.40 -7.13
CA ARG A 169 7.06 -24.08 -6.66
C ARG A 169 8.16 -23.31 -5.99
N ILE A 170 8.08 -22.01 -6.18
CA ILE A 170 8.80 -21.04 -5.37
C ILE A 170 7.97 -20.77 -4.11
N ARG A 171 8.57 -20.94 -2.93
CA ARG A 171 7.95 -20.63 -1.64
C ARG A 171 8.02 -19.15 -1.36
N ARG A 172 9.21 -18.58 -1.47
CA ARG A 172 9.52 -17.20 -1.12
C ARG A 172 10.52 -16.60 -2.11
N VAL A 173 10.37 -15.31 -2.36
CA VAL A 173 11.33 -14.50 -3.12
C VAL A 173 11.56 -13.23 -2.33
N ASP A 174 12.78 -13.04 -1.89
CA ASP A 174 13.19 -11.87 -1.12
C ASP A 174 14.40 -11.19 -1.76
N LEU A 175 14.62 -9.95 -1.36
CA LEU A 175 15.88 -9.28 -1.62
C LEU A 175 16.92 -9.71 -0.57
N PRO A 176 18.20 -9.86 -0.95
CA PRO A 176 19.26 -10.05 0.03
C PRO A 176 19.21 -8.99 1.13
N GLN A 177 19.42 -9.40 2.39
CA GLN A 177 19.24 -8.54 3.56
C GLN A 177 20.01 -7.21 3.46
N GLN A 178 21.23 -7.24 2.91
CA GLN A 178 22.07 -6.05 2.74
C GLN A 178 21.49 -5.01 1.77
N ILE A 179 20.65 -5.45 0.84
CA ILE A 179 20.00 -4.59 -0.17
C ILE A 179 18.67 -4.10 0.37
N SER A 180 17.94 -4.95 1.08
CA SER A 180 16.60 -4.64 1.63
C SER A 180 16.59 -3.37 2.49
N GLU A 181 17.56 -3.22 3.40
CA GLU A 181 17.66 -2.03 4.27
C GLU A 181 17.84 -0.73 3.46
N LYS A 182 18.68 -0.78 2.43
CA LYS A 182 18.92 0.40 1.55
C LYS A 182 17.68 0.73 0.72
N VAL A 183 16.99 -0.30 0.20
CA VAL A 183 15.75 -0.13 -0.57
C VAL A 183 14.64 0.43 0.31
N TYR A 184 14.44 -0.12 1.52
CA TYR A 184 13.45 0.39 2.47
C TYR A 184 13.75 1.83 2.90
N GLY A 185 15.00 2.15 3.19
CA GLY A 185 15.41 3.52 3.51
C GLY A 185 15.12 4.50 2.37
N ARG A 186 15.40 4.10 1.14
CA ARG A 186 15.07 4.89 -0.05
C ARG A 186 13.55 5.07 -0.22
N MET A 187 12.78 3.99 -0.10
CA MET A 187 11.31 4.06 -0.19
C MET A 187 10.71 4.96 0.89
N GLN A 188 11.21 4.90 2.14
CA GLN A 188 10.78 5.80 3.21
C GLN A 188 11.07 7.26 2.86
N THR A 189 12.26 7.55 2.32
CA THR A 189 12.62 8.91 1.89
C THR A 189 11.74 9.40 0.75
N GLU A 190 11.47 8.56 -0.26
CA GLU A 190 10.59 8.90 -1.38
C GLU A 190 9.16 9.16 -0.89
N ARG A 191 8.63 8.31 0.00
CA ARG A 191 7.28 8.50 0.57
C ARG A 191 7.19 9.75 1.46
N ALA A 192 8.22 10.03 2.23
CA ALA A 192 8.29 11.25 3.03
C ALA A 192 8.29 12.51 2.14
N ARG A 193 9.03 12.48 1.04
CA ARG A 193 9.09 13.56 0.05
C ARG A 193 7.74 13.75 -0.65
N GLU A 194 7.11 12.68 -1.13
CA GLU A 194 5.78 12.70 -1.75
C GLU A 194 4.73 13.27 -0.78
N ALA A 195 4.75 12.82 0.47
CA ALA A 195 3.85 13.33 1.51
C ALA A 195 4.09 14.82 1.83
N ALA A 196 5.34 15.28 1.80
CA ALA A 196 5.68 16.69 1.97
C ALA A 196 5.17 17.54 0.81
N GLU A 197 5.30 17.04 -0.42
CA GLU A 197 4.80 17.69 -1.62
C GLU A 197 3.27 17.85 -1.60
N TYR A 198 2.52 16.78 -1.29
CA TYR A 198 1.05 16.88 -1.15
C TYR A 198 0.62 17.84 -0.05
N ARG A 199 1.35 17.87 1.09
CA ARG A 199 1.06 18.86 2.14
C ARG A 199 1.33 20.29 1.69
N ALA A 200 2.42 20.52 0.95
CA ALA A 200 2.74 21.85 0.41
C ALA A 200 1.70 22.32 -0.61
N GLN A 201 1.27 21.43 -1.52
CA GLN A 201 0.20 21.71 -2.48
C GLN A 201 -1.13 22.01 -1.77
N GLY A 202 -1.46 21.21 -0.73
CA GLY A 202 -2.65 21.44 0.07
C GLY A 202 -2.63 22.78 0.81
N ALA A 203 -1.48 23.16 1.38
CA ALA A 203 -1.30 24.45 2.04
C ALA A 203 -1.40 25.63 1.04
N GLU A 204 -0.81 25.51 -0.13
CA GLU A 204 -0.91 26.51 -1.20
C GLU A 204 -2.37 26.70 -1.64
N GLN A 205 -3.11 25.61 -1.87
CA GLN A 205 -4.52 25.68 -2.22
C GLN A 205 -5.38 26.33 -1.12
N ALA A 206 -5.14 25.93 0.14
CA ALA A 206 -5.83 26.53 1.27
C ALA A 206 -5.59 28.03 1.36
N GLN A 207 -4.33 28.46 1.18
CA GLN A 207 -3.98 29.88 1.19
C GLN A 207 -4.65 30.65 0.04
N LYS A 208 -4.69 30.05 -1.17
CA LYS A 208 -5.38 30.66 -2.33
C LYS A 208 -6.88 30.82 -2.08
N ILE A 209 -7.52 29.80 -1.52
CA ILE A 209 -8.96 29.83 -1.21
C ILE A 209 -9.25 30.89 -0.15
N THR A 210 -8.45 30.92 0.94
CA THR A 210 -8.60 31.89 2.03
C THR A 210 -8.39 33.33 1.51
N ALA A 211 -7.31 33.57 0.76
CA ALA A 211 -7.03 34.88 0.21
C ALA A 211 -8.11 35.36 -0.78
N LYS A 212 -8.68 34.43 -1.56
CA LYS A 212 -9.82 34.75 -2.44
C LYS A 212 -11.06 35.14 -1.63
N ALA A 213 -11.40 34.34 -0.61
CA ALA A 213 -12.54 34.60 0.25
C ALA A 213 -12.40 35.94 1.00
N ASP A 214 -11.22 36.23 1.54
CA ASP A 214 -10.93 37.49 2.22
C ASP A 214 -11.09 38.70 1.28
N ARG A 215 -10.55 38.57 0.05
CA ARG A 215 -10.74 39.59 -0.98
C ARG A 215 -12.21 39.78 -1.33
N ASP A 216 -12.97 38.70 -1.53
CA ASP A 216 -14.37 38.77 -1.89
C ASP A 216 -15.19 39.42 -0.76
N VAL A 217 -14.86 39.15 0.51
CA VAL A 217 -15.45 39.82 1.67
C VAL A 217 -15.15 41.33 1.68
N ILE A 218 -13.90 41.72 1.40
CA ILE A 218 -13.51 43.15 1.34
C ILE A 218 -14.27 43.86 0.22
N VAL A 219 -14.33 43.28 -0.96
CA VAL A 219 -15.06 43.82 -2.11
C VAL A 219 -16.55 43.95 -1.79
N LEU A 220 -17.18 42.90 -1.23
CA LEU A 220 -18.61 42.93 -0.89
C LEU A 220 -18.93 44.00 0.15
N LYS A 221 -18.09 44.13 1.20
CA LYS A 221 -18.25 45.19 2.22
C LYS A 221 -18.10 46.59 1.61
N ALA A 222 -17.11 46.77 0.75
CA ALA A 222 -16.89 48.07 0.09
C ALA A 222 -18.05 48.44 -0.85
N GLU A 223 -18.59 47.48 -1.61
CA GLU A 223 -19.75 47.68 -2.46
C GLU A 223 -21.03 48.00 -1.63
N ALA A 224 -21.24 47.28 -0.54
CA ALA A 224 -22.35 47.53 0.35
C ALA A 224 -22.26 48.93 0.99
N GLN A 225 -21.05 49.33 1.43
CA GLN A 225 -20.83 50.69 1.97
C GLN A 225 -21.06 51.75 0.91
N ARG A 226 -20.51 51.59 -0.30
CA ARG A 226 -20.74 52.49 -1.41
C ARG A 226 -22.23 52.66 -1.73
N ARG A 227 -22.97 51.54 -1.75
CA ARG A 227 -24.42 51.56 -2.00
C ARG A 227 -25.19 52.26 -0.87
N ALA A 228 -24.78 52.04 0.39
CA ALA A 228 -25.36 52.72 1.54
C ALA A 228 -25.09 54.24 1.51
N ASP A 229 -23.86 54.67 1.16
CA ASP A 229 -23.50 56.08 1.05
C ASP A 229 -24.22 56.75 -0.13
N GLN A 230 -24.38 56.03 -1.25
CA GLN A 230 -25.16 56.53 -2.38
C GLN A 230 -26.62 56.76 -2.01
N LEU A 231 -27.27 55.73 -1.38
CA LEU A 231 -28.68 55.86 -0.92
C LEU A 231 -28.87 56.97 0.10
N LYS A 232 -27.88 57.13 1.04
CA LYS A 232 -27.91 58.27 1.98
C LYS A 232 -27.78 59.58 1.25
N GLY A 233 -26.86 59.68 0.28
CA GLY A 233 -26.68 60.91 -0.53
C GLY A 233 -27.92 61.24 -1.33
N GLU A 234 -28.58 60.28 -1.96
CA GLU A 234 -29.86 60.43 -2.66
C GLU A 234 -30.98 60.88 -1.72
N GLY A 235 -31.06 60.22 -0.52
CA GLY A 235 -32.04 60.62 0.49
C GLY A 235 -31.77 62.04 1.02
N ASP A 236 -30.53 62.41 1.28
CA ASP A 236 -30.19 63.78 1.73
C ASP A 236 -30.45 64.82 0.62
N ALA A 237 -30.15 64.50 -0.62
CA ALA A 237 -30.46 65.38 -1.75
C ALA A 237 -31.99 65.61 -1.89
N GLU A 238 -32.74 64.51 -1.81
CA GLU A 238 -34.20 64.59 -1.88
C GLU A 238 -34.81 65.36 -0.68
N ARG A 239 -34.30 65.10 0.53
CA ARG A 239 -34.68 65.87 1.73
C ARG A 239 -34.38 67.35 1.53
N ASN A 240 -33.18 67.71 1.04
CA ASN A 240 -32.82 69.09 0.83
C ASN A 240 -33.66 69.75 -0.29
N ARG A 241 -34.01 68.99 -1.35
CA ARG A 241 -34.93 69.48 -2.40
C ARG A 241 -36.29 69.79 -1.82
N ILE A 242 -36.91 68.87 -1.05
CA ILE A 242 -38.19 69.06 -0.43
C ILE A 242 -38.18 70.28 0.54
N PHE A 243 -37.13 70.40 1.36
CA PHE A 243 -36.94 71.55 2.25
C PHE A 243 -36.78 72.84 1.49
N ALA A 244 -35.96 72.91 0.43
CA ALA A 244 -35.79 74.10 -0.39
C ALA A 244 -37.13 74.55 -1.03
N GLU A 245 -37.93 73.60 -1.50
CA GLU A 245 -39.21 73.87 -2.11
C GLU A 245 -40.24 74.37 -1.07
N ALA A 246 -40.29 73.72 0.10
CA ALA A 246 -41.19 74.10 1.19
C ALA A 246 -40.83 75.49 1.82
N PHE A 247 -39.55 75.68 2.03
CA PHE A 247 -39.04 76.92 2.69
C PHE A 247 -38.92 78.12 1.74
N GLY A 248 -38.85 77.85 0.40
CA GLY A 248 -38.94 78.94 -0.60
C GLY A 248 -40.31 79.62 -0.61
N ARG A 249 -41.36 79.04 0.03
CA ARG A 249 -42.69 79.65 0.14
C ARG A 249 -42.75 80.73 1.24
N ASP A 250 -41.97 80.61 2.32
CA ASP A 250 -41.85 81.61 3.38
C ASP A 250 -40.41 81.60 3.95
N PRO A 251 -39.50 82.41 3.40
CA PRO A 251 -38.09 82.49 3.85
C PRO A 251 -37.90 82.96 5.29
N ASP A 252 -38.78 83.85 5.76
CA ASP A 252 -38.68 84.41 7.13
C ASP A 252 -39.04 83.33 8.17
N PHE A 253 -40.06 82.59 7.95
CA PHE A 253 -40.42 81.45 8.81
C PHE A 253 -39.31 80.37 8.80
N PHE A 254 -38.71 80.12 7.65
CA PHE A 254 -37.61 79.17 7.62
C PHE A 254 -36.36 79.65 8.39
N ALA A 255 -36.00 80.90 8.26
CA ALA A 255 -34.85 81.46 9.01
C ALA A 255 -35.11 81.34 10.53
N PHE A 256 -36.34 81.63 10.97
CA PHE A 256 -36.76 81.45 12.35
C PHE A 256 -36.70 79.96 12.80
N TYR A 257 -37.29 79.06 12.05
CA TYR A 257 -37.29 77.61 12.35
C TYR A 257 -35.87 77.05 12.42
N ARG A 258 -35.02 77.41 11.46
CA ARG A 258 -33.62 76.95 11.40
C ARG A 258 -32.80 77.46 12.62
N SER A 259 -33.07 78.69 13.02
CA SER A 259 -32.44 79.25 14.20
C SER A 259 -32.87 78.52 15.49
N MET A 260 -34.17 78.16 15.60
CA MET A 260 -34.67 77.36 16.73
C MET A 260 -34.06 75.98 16.78
N GLN A 261 -33.93 75.34 15.61
CA GLN A 261 -33.30 74.01 15.54
C GLN A 261 -31.79 74.09 15.86
N ALA A 262 -31.11 75.14 15.43
CA ALA A 262 -29.72 75.37 15.82
C ALA A 262 -29.59 75.60 17.34
N TYR A 263 -30.52 76.33 17.97
CA TYR A 263 -30.55 76.51 19.37
C TYR A 263 -30.76 75.19 20.13
N GLU A 264 -31.71 74.37 19.71
CA GLU A 264 -31.96 73.04 20.30
C GLU A 264 -30.69 72.15 20.23
N THR A 265 -30.00 72.17 19.09
CA THR A 265 -28.78 71.41 18.91
C THR A 265 -27.62 71.96 19.74
N ALA A 266 -27.49 73.29 19.80
CA ALA A 266 -26.41 73.98 20.50
C ALA A 266 -26.56 73.94 22.01
N PHE A 267 -27.80 73.91 22.50
CA PHE A 267 -28.11 73.91 23.95
C PHE A 267 -28.33 72.51 24.55
N LYS A 268 -27.95 71.44 23.86
CA LYS A 268 -27.95 70.11 24.47
C LYS A 268 -27.02 70.09 25.67
N ALA A 269 -27.57 69.69 26.81
CA ALA A 269 -26.88 69.71 28.08
C ALA A 269 -25.62 68.83 28.03
N GLY A 270 -24.49 69.39 28.42
CA GLY A 270 -23.32 68.63 28.80
C GLY A 270 -21.96 69.27 28.65
N ASP A 271 -21.66 69.97 27.54
CA ASP A 271 -20.23 70.29 27.32
C ASP A 271 -19.94 71.57 26.51
N THR A 272 -20.93 72.44 26.29
CA THR A 272 -20.71 73.60 25.43
C THR A 272 -20.72 74.92 26.23
N ARG A 273 -19.58 75.59 26.34
CA ARG A 273 -19.50 76.95 26.85
C ARG A 273 -19.54 77.94 25.67
N PHE A 274 -20.61 78.72 25.59
CA PHE A 274 -20.76 79.78 24.61
C PHE A 274 -20.15 81.08 25.10
N LEU A 275 -19.23 81.64 24.33
CA LEU A 275 -18.72 82.98 24.47
C LEU A 275 -19.24 83.81 23.32
N VAL A 276 -20.42 84.37 23.44
CA VAL A 276 -21.08 85.11 22.38
C VAL A 276 -21.48 86.48 22.91
N GLY A 277 -21.24 87.49 22.13
CA GLY A 277 -21.67 88.84 22.47
C GLY A 277 -23.21 88.96 22.40
N PRO A 278 -23.84 89.78 23.25
CA PRO A 278 -25.30 89.93 23.31
C PRO A 278 -25.97 90.51 22.04
N ARG A 279 -25.17 91.02 21.07
CA ARG A 279 -25.65 91.50 19.75
C ARG A 279 -25.27 90.58 18.59
N SER A 280 -24.93 89.32 18.89
CA SER A 280 -24.62 88.33 17.87
C SER A 280 -25.87 88.00 17.05
N ASP A 281 -25.73 87.81 15.74
CA ASP A 281 -26.80 87.36 14.88
C ASP A 281 -27.35 86.00 15.28
N PHE A 282 -26.59 85.22 16.06
CA PHE A 282 -27.03 83.96 16.65
C PHE A 282 -28.22 84.12 17.58
N PHE A 283 -28.36 85.24 18.37
CA PHE A 283 -29.46 85.53 19.26
C PHE A 283 -30.58 86.36 18.64
N ARG A 284 -30.57 86.61 17.36
CA ARG A 284 -31.51 87.47 16.64
C ARG A 284 -32.97 87.18 16.95
N TYR A 285 -33.31 85.93 17.08
CA TYR A 285 -34.68 85.49 17.34
C TYR A 285 -34.97 85.07 18.81
N PHE A 286 -33.97 85.27 19.72
CA PHE A 286 -34.13 84.83 21.11
C PHE A 286 -35.05 85.74 21.92
N GLY A 287 -35.20 87.03 21.52
CA GLY A 287 -36.04 87.98 22.22
C GLY A 287 -37.44 88.24 21.67
N THR A 288 -37.60 88.17 20.35
CA THR A 288 -38.86 88.43 19.64
C THR A 288 -38.93 87.69 18.29
N PRO A 289 -39.99 87.01 17.96
CA PRO A 289 -40.10 86.26 16.72
C PRO A 289 -40.11 87.14 15.42
N SER A 290 -40.38 88.46 15.56
CA SER A 290 -40.49 89.41 14.46
C SER A 290 -39.23 90.31 14.27
N ALA A 291 -38.14 90.07 15.03
CA ALA A 291 -36.95 90.87 14.93
C ALA A 291 -36.17 90.78 13.62
N GLY A 292 -36.52 89.85 12.77
CA GLY A 292 -35.96 89.70 11.40
C GLY A 292 -36.35 90.78 10.43
N ARG A 293 -37.57 91.26 10.55
CA ARG A 293 -38.12 92.32 9.63
C ARG A 293 -37.64 93.70 9.89
N ALA A 294 -37.11 94.04 11.03
CA ALA A 294 -36.74 95.39 11.46
C ALA A 294 -35.30 95.84 11.03
N ALA A 295 -34.50 94.86 10.48
CA ALA A 295 -33.09 95.16 10.15
C ALA A 295 -32.83 95.58 8.69
N GLU A 296 -33.79 95.44 7.79
CA GLU A 296 -33.62 95.70 6.39
C GLU A 296 -33.91 97.17 5.95
N ASP A 297 -34.47 97.96 6.93
CA ASP A 297 -34.88 99.36 6.61
C ASP A 297 -33.90 100.43 7.12
N GLN A 298 -32.65 100.07 7.40
CA GLN A 298 -31.61 101.06 7.76
C GLN A 298 -30.39 100.90 6.87
N THR A 299 -30.52 101.19 5.57
CA THR A 299 -29.40 101.54 4.69
C THR A 299 -29.07 102.99 4.89
N PRO A 300 -27.86 103.35 5.32
CA PRO A 300 -27.49 104.75 5.40
C PRO A 300 -27.26 105.32 3.96
N GLN A 301 -28.08 106.27 3.57
CA GLN A 301 -27.81 107.14 2.45
C GLN A 301 -26.45 107.84 2.62
N LYS A 302 -25.47 107.52 1.76
CA LYS A 302 -24.22 108.16 1.66
C LYS A 302 -24.42 109.43 0.86
N LYS A 303 -24.09 110.59 1.46
CA LYS A 303 -23.71 111.74 0.78
C LYS A 303 -22.33 111.61 0.15
#